data_afae8e9250cbdc58fdc5a334afe28bf9
#
_entry.id   afae8e9250cbdc58fdc5a334afe28bf9
#
_cell.length_a   1.000
_cell.length_b   1.000
_cell.length_c   1.000
_cell.angle_alpha   90.00
_cell.angle_beta   90.00
_cell.angle_gamma   90.00
#
_symmetry.space_group_name_H-M   'P 1'
#
loop_
_entity.id
_entity.type
_entity.pdbx_description
1 polymer ?
#
loop_
_entity_poly.entity_id
_entity_poly.type
_entity_poly.pdbx_seq_one_letter_code
_entity_poly.pdbx_strand_id
1 'polypeptide(L)'
;MVTYTPDANYNGPDSFTYKVSDGELWSDTATVDITVTPVNDAPVAESFEVELQENGSKTFTLLASDVDGDTLTFSLVSGTAHGTLNCAGVNCTYIPNPHWFGMDSFIFKANDGLLDSNEAMVTLNVIPLPRIYLPIIFR
;
A
#
# COMPACT_ATOMS: atom_id res chain seq x y z
N MET A 1 3.17 38.65 16.49
CA MET A 1 3.30 37.73 15.35
C MET A 1 2.23 36.67 15.51
N VAL A 2 1.45 36.37 14.44
CA VAL A 2 0.49 35.26 14.41
C VAL A 2 1.05 34.20 13.49
N THR A 3 1.05 32.94 13.92
CA THR A 3 1.50 31.79 13.14
C THR A 3 0.29 30.89 12.90
N TYR A 4 0.11 30.44 11.67
CA TYR A 4 -0.87 29.45 11.29
C TYR A 4 -0.16 28.14 10.95
N THR A 5 -0.68 27.03 11.42
CA THR A 5 -0.19 25.68 11.10
C THR A 5 -1.42 24.83 10.74
N PRO A 6 -1.53 24.35 9.50
CA PRO A 6 -2.64 23.47 9.11
C PRO A 6 -2.51 22.12 9.81
N ASP A 7 -3.63 21.38 9.85
CA ASP A 7 -3.62 19.97 10.23
C ASP A 7 -2.81 19.15 9.22
N ALA A 8 -2.29 18.00 9.66
CA ALA A 8 -1.54 17.11 8.79
C ALA A 8 -2.40 16.67 7.60
N ASN A 9 -1.83 16.73 6.40
CA ASN A 9 -2.47 16.36 5.12
C ASN A 9 -3.72 17.21 4.76
N TYR A 10 -3.95 18.33 5.48
CA TYR A 10 -5.01 19.26 5.10
C TYR A 10 -4.57 20.11 3.92
N ASN A 11 -5.42 20.23 2.92
CA ASN A 11 -5.33 21.20 1.84
C ASN A 11 -6.70 21.84 1.60
N GLY A 12 -6.71 23.08 1.10
CA GLY A 12 -7.93 23.81 0.84
C GLY A 12 -8.00 25.17 1.54
N PRO A 13 -9.17 25.81 1.53
CA PRO A 13 -9.36 27.12 2.16
C PRO A 13 -9.54 26.98 3.68
N ASP A 14 -8.96 27.91 4.41
CA ASP A 14 -9.19 28.11 5.84
C ASP A 14 -9.25 29.61 6.15
N SER A 15 -9.71 29.97 7.33
CA SER A 15 -9.80 31.37 7.72
C SER A 15 -9.84 31.56 9.23
N PHE A 16 -9.40 32.72 9.67
CA PHE A 16 -9.66 33.19 11.03
C PHE A 16 -10.02 34.67 11.06
N THR A 17 -10.65 35.06 12.13
CA THR A 17 -11.05 36.45 12.33
C THR A 17 -10.30 37.07 13.50
N TYR A 18 -10.08 38.39 13.43
CA TYR A 18 -9.45 39.15 14.49
C TYR A 18 -10.07 40.52 14.64
N LYS A 19 -9.82 41.13 15.80
CA LYS A 19 -10.11 42.55 16.11
C LYS A 19 -8.86 43.18 16.70
N VAL A 20 -8.78 44.48 16.58
CA VAL A 20 -7.75 45.29 17.25
C VAL A 20 -8.39 46.29 18.21
N SER A 21 -7.67 46.64 19.25
CA SER A 21 -8.09 47.66 20.21
C SER A 21 -6.99 48.68 20.41
N ASP A 22 -7.36 49.95 20.61
CA ASP A 22 -6.51 51.05 21.01
C ASP A 22 -6.41 51.19 22.53
N GLY A 23 -7.07 50.30 23.29
CA GLY A 23 -7.15 50.31 24.74
C GLY A 23 -8.53 50.78 25.26
N GLU A 24 -9.31 51.47 24.45
CA GLU A 24 -10.64 51.97 24.81
C GLU A 24 -11.75 51.32 23.94
N LEU A 25 -11.50 51.21 22.64
CA LEU A 25 -12.48 50.74 21.66
C LEU A 25 -11.91 49.57 20.87
N TRP A 26 -12.83 48.71 20.40
CA TRP A 26 -12.52 47.59 19.49
C TRP A 26 -12.93 47.94 18.07
N SER A 27 -12.12 47.51 17.11
CA SER A 27 -12.46 47.56 15.69
C SER A 27 -13.62 46.63 15.32
N ASP A 28 -14.15 46.79 14.14
CA ASP A 28 -14.91 45.71 13.48
C ASP A 28 -14.07 44.47 13.32
N THR A 29 -14.74 43.32 13.13
CA THR A 29 -14.09 42.02 12.87
C THR A 29 -13.49 42.03 11.46
N ALA A 30 -12.22 41.69 11.34
CA ALA A 30 -11.54 41.45 10.08
C ALA A 30 -11.29 39.95 9.90
N THR A 31 -11.34 39.48 8.67
CA THR A 31 -11.10 38.07 8.31
C THR A 31 -9.75 37.97 7.59
N VAL A 32 -9.02 36.93 7.89
CA VAL A 32 -7.86 36.49 7.13
C VAL A 32 -8.21 35.17 6.45
N ASP A 33 -8.25 35.16 5.14
CA ASP A 33 -8.42 33.95 4.33
C ASP A 33 -7.06 33.33 4.04
N ILE A 34 -6.97 32.02 4.21
CA ILE A 34 -5.76 31.22 4.02
C ILE A 34 -6.07 30.18 2.95
N THR A 35 -5.12 29.96 2.03
CA THR A 35 -5.16 28.84 1.09
C THR A 35 -4.01 27.92 1.38
N VAL A 36 -4.31 26.69 1.79
CA VAL A 36 -3.33 25.62 1.96
C VAL A 36 -3.26 24.85 0.64
N THR A 37 -2.12 24.95 -0.06
CA THR A 37 -1.93 24.26 -1.33
C THR A 37 -1.66 22.77 -1.11
N PRO A 38 -2.23 21.87 -1.94
CA PRO A 38 -1.94 20.44 -1.86
C PRO A 38 -0.47 20.17 -2.20
N VAL A 39 0.09 19.18 -1.51
CA VAL A 39 1.41 18.61 -1.80
C VAL A 39 1.21 17.11 -1.94
N ASN A 40 1.73 16.54 -3.02
CA ASN A 40 1.62 15.11 -3.27
C ASN A 40 2.49 14.31 -2.28
N ASP A 41 1.87 13.38 -1.57
CA ASP A 41 2.52 12.40 -0.71
C ASP A 41 2.74 11.08 -1.51
N ALA A 42 3.84 10.37 -1.24
CA ALA A 42 4.10 9.09 -1.89
C ALA A 42 3.18 7.99 -1.34
N PRO A 43 2.71 7.05 -2.18
CA PRO A 43 1.93 5.91 -1.70
C PRO A 43 2.72 5.01 -0.75
N VAL A 44 2.00 4.24 0.05
CA VAL A 44 2.57 3.25 0.98
C VAL A 44 2.14 1.87 0.55
N ALA A 45 3.12 1.01 0.19
CA ALA A 45 2.90 -0.40 -0.11
C ALA A 45 3.08 -1.26 1.14
N GLU A 46 2.23 -2.29 1.29
CA GLU A 46 2.20 -3.17 2.46
C GLU A 46 2.74 -4.55 2.12
N SER A 47 3.62 -5.08 3.00
CA SER A 47 4.10 -6.45 2.93
C SER A 47 3.09 -7.40 3.58
N PHE A 48 2.87 -8.57 2.97
CA PHE A 48 1.95 -9.57 3.51
C PHE A 48 2.36 -10.99 3.10
N GLU A 49 1.67 -11.98 3.67
CA GLU A 49 1.90 -13.40 3.39
C GLU A 49 0.67 -14.02 2.70
N VAL A 50 0.95 -14.92 1.76
CA VAL A 50 -0.03 -15.72 1.03
C VAL A 50 0.28 -17.19 1.22
N GLU A 51 -0.68 -17.97 1.68
CA GLU A 51 -0.57 -19.41 1.83
C GLU A 51 -1.33 -20.15 0.74
N LEU A 52 -0.71 -21.21 0.21
CA LEU A 52 -1.33 -22.10 -0.78
C LEU A 52 -0.72 -23.51 -0.69
N GLN A 53 -1.41 -24.49 -1.26
CA GLN A 53 -0.90 -25.87 -1.33
C GLN A 53 -0.01 -26.10 -2.55
N GLU A 54 0.95 -27.03 -2.45
CA GLU A 54 1.74 -27.49 -3.60
C GLU A 54 0.83 -27.99 -4.72
N ASN A 55 1.26 -27.84 -5.97
CA ASN A 55 0.47 -28.12 -7.19
C ASN A 55 -0.84 -27.33 -7.35
N GLY A 56 -1.07 -26.33 -6.48
CA GLY A 56 -2.21 -25.41 -6.58
C GLY A 56 -1.85 -24.09 -7.26
N SER A 57 -2.80 -23.18 -7.24
CA SER A 57 -2.60 -21.78 -7.63
C SER A 57 -3.33 -20.86 -6.67
N LYS A 58 -2.85 -19.64 -6.52
CA LYS A 58 -3.49 -18.65 -5.65
C LYS A 58 -3.52 -17.29 -6.32
N THR A 59 -4.70 -16.71 -6.38
CA THR A 59 -4.90 -15.31 -6.77
C THR A 59 -5.04 -14.45 -5.52
N PHE A 60 -4.39 -13.30 -5.51
CA PHE A 60 -4.39 -12.33 -4.43
C PHE A 60 -4.22 -10.91 -4.98
N THR A 61 -4.47 -9.92 -4.14
CA THR A 61 -4.39 -8.50 -4.50
C THR A 61 -3.20 -7.86 -3.80
N LEU A 62 -2.41 -7.07 -4.50
CA LEU A 62 -1.34 -6.25 -3.91
C LEU A 62 -1.98 -5.14 -3.06
N LEU A 63 -1.35 -4.82 -1.94
CA LEU A 63 -1.87 -3.86 -0.96
C LEU A 63 -1.02 -2.59 -0.97
N ALA A 64 -1.66 -1.47 -1.25
CA ALA A 64 -1.07 -0.14 -1.13
C ALA A 64 -2.17 0.89 -0.86
N SER A 65 -1.81 1.99 -0.25
CA SER A 65 -2.68 3.13 0.02
C SER A 65 -1.97 4.43 -0.33
N ASP A 66 -2.78 5.44 -0.62
CA ASP A 66 -2.34 6.79 -0.89
C ASP A 66 -3.19 7.76 -0.09
N VAL A 67 -2.57 8.75 0.58
CA VAL A 67 -3.28 9.69 1.45
C VAL A 67 -4.02 10.76 0.66
N ASP A 68 -3.56 11.06 -0.55
CA ASP A 68 -4.20 12.00 -1.47
C ASP A 68 -5.35 11.34 -2.25
N GLY A 69 -5.42 10.00 -2.21
CA GLY A 69 -6.44 9.22 -2.90
C GLY A 69 -6.17 9.02 -4.39
N ASP A 70 -4.93 9.10 -4.81
CA ASP A 70 -4.52 8.97 -6.19
C ASP A 70 -4.66 7.52 -6.71
N THR A 71 -4.80 7.40 -8.03
CA THR A 71 -4.88 6.10 -8.67
C THR A 71 -3.52 5.45 -8.73
N LEU A 72 -3.40 4.27 -8.09
CA LEU A 72 -2.14 3.56 -8.00
C LEU A 72 -1.93 2.59 -9.17
N THR A 73 -0.70 2.56 -9.66
CA THR A 73 -0.17 1.54 -10.56
C THR A 73 0.85 0.69 -9.83
N PHE A 74 1.01 -0.58 -10.22
CA PHE A 74 1.86 -1.55 -9.53
C PHE A 74 2.93 -2.10 -10.47
N SER A 75 4.14 -2.27 -9.95
CA SER A 75 5.28 -2.85 -10.68
C SER A 75 6.05 -3.84 -9.81
N LEU A 76 6.58 -4.89 -10.42
CA LEU A 76 7.45 -5.84 -9.75
C LEU A 76 8.89 -5.32 -9.73
N VAL A 77 9.52 -5.38 -8.57
CA VAL A 77 10.95 -5.07 -8.37
C VAL A 77 11.77 -6.36 -8.49
N SER A 78 11.27 -7.46 -7.93
CA SER A 78 11.85 -8.80 -8.10
C SER A 78 10.75 -9.85 -8.32
N GLY A 79 11.08 -10.92 -9.03
CA GLY A 79 10.17 -12.05 -9.24
C GLY A 79 10.38 -13.18 -8.25
N THR A 80 9.56 -14.24 -8.40
CA THR A 80 9.64 -15.48 -7.62
C THR A 80 10.72 -16.41 -8.12
N ALA A 81 11.28 -17.25 -7.24
CA ALA A 81 12.34 -18.22 -7.57
C ALA A 81 11.79 -19.63 -7.90
N HIS A 82 10.66 -20.00 -7.31
CA HIS A 82 10.15 -21.37 -7.31
C HIS A 82 8.73 -21.50 -7.90
N GLY A 83 8.33 -20.58 -8.76
CA GLY A 83 7.02 -20.60 -9.41
C GLY A 83 6.85 -19.51 -10.44
N THR A 84 5.69 -19.49 -11.06
CA THR A 84 5.31 -18.46 -12.05
C THR A 84 4.36 -17.46 -11.38
N LEU A 85 4.72 -16.18 -11.44
CA LEU A 85 3.91 -15.07 -10.97
C LEU A 85 3.39 -14.30 -12.19
N ASN A 86 2.06 -14.17 -12.30
CA ASN A 86 1.40 -13.38 -13.32
C ASN A 86 0.57 -12.29 -12.66
N CYS A 87 0.88 -11.02 -12.92
CA CYS A 87 0.15 -9.89 -12.40
C CYS A 87 -0.52 -9.09 -13.53
N ALA A 88 -1.77 -8.71 -13.32
CA ALA A 88 -2.56 -7.83 -14.16
C ALA A 88 -3.10 -6.69 -13.29
N GLY A 89 -2.44 -5.53 -13.36
CA GLY A 89 -2.68 -4.43 -12.44
C GLY A 89 -2.39 -4.85 -11.00
N VAL A 90 -3.36 -4.68 -10.12
CA VAL A 90 -3.28 -5.00 -8.70
C VAL A 90 -3.43 -6.51 -8.40
N ASN A 91 -4.01 -7.28 -9.32
CA ASN A 91 -4.30 -8.70 -9.11
C ASN A 91 -3.16 -9.58 -9.63
N CYS A 92 -2.64 -10.45 -8.76
CA CYS A 92 -1.59 -11.39 -9.08
C CYS A 92 -2.06 -12.83 -8.87
N THR A 93 -1.57 -13.75 -9.71
CA THR A 93 -1.76 -15.19 -9.55
C THR A 93 -0.40 -15.86 -9.50
N TYR A 94 -0.15 -16.63 -8.44
CA TYR A 94 1.05 -17.43 -8.28
C TYR A 94 0.75 -18.91 -8.46
N ILE A 95 1.64 -19.59 -9.19
CA ILE A 95 1.62 -21.03 -9.46
C ILE A 95 3.01 -21.57 -9.13
N PRO A 96 3.17 -22.33 -8.04
CA PRO A 96 4.45 -22.93 -7.68
C PRO A 96 4.89 -23.97 -8.70
N ASN A 97 6.19 -24.22 -8.79
CA ASN A 97 6.72 -25.32 -9.60
C ASN A 97 6.12 -26.66 -9.14
N PRO A 98 5.91 -27.63 -10.05
CA PRO A 98 5.36 -28.94 -9.70
C PRO A 98 6.08 -29.60 -8.54
N HIS A 99 5.33 -30.08 -7.55
CA HIS A 99 5.85 -30.77 -6.34
C HIS A 99 6.79 -29.95 -5.46
N TRP A 100 6.91 -28.65 -5.70
CA TRP A 100 7.68 -27.76 -4.85
C TRP A 100 6.84 -27.25 -3.68
N PHE A 101 7.43 -27.20 -2.49
CA PHE A 101 6.86 -26.58 -1.29
C PHE A 101 7.97 -25.89 -0.50
N GLY A 102 7.60 -24.89 0.27
CA GLY A 102 8.52 -24.03 1.01
C GLY A 102 8.15 -22.56 0.87
N MET A 103 9.10 -21.70 1.20
CA MET A 103 8.92 -20.24 1.13
C MET A 103 9.47 -19.69 -0.17
N ASP A 104 8.66 -18.91 -0.88
CA ASP A 104 9.06 -18.09 -2.01
C ASP A 104 8.69 -16.64 -1.74
N SER A 105 9.15 -15.70 -2.52
CA SER A 105 8.81 -14.29 -2.35
C SER A 105 9.04 -13.48 -3.61
N PHE A 106 8.42 -12.33 -3.65
CA PHE A 106 8.70 -11.28 -4.63
C PHE A 106 8.55 -9.90 -3.98
N ILE A 107 9.10 -8.88 -4.64
CA ILE A 107 9.04 -7.49 -4.19
C ILE A 107 8.29 -6.68 -5.23
N PHE A 108 7.41 -5.80 -4.77
CA PHE A 108 6.67 -4.87 -5.59
C PHE A 108 6.72 -3.45 -5.01
N LYS A 109 6.33 -2.49 -5.82
CA LYS A 109 6.06 -1.11 -5.43
C LYS A 109 4.82 -0.59 -6.14
N ALA A 110 4.19 0.42 -5.56
CA ALA A 110 3.13 1.21 -6.16
C ALA A 110 3.67 2.57 -6.63
N ASN A 111 2.94 3.22 -7.54
CA ASN A 111 3.24 4.57 -8.02
C ASN A 111 1.92 5.30 -8.26
N ASP A 112 1.83 6.56 -7.81
CA ASP A 112 0.67 7.45 -7.90
C ASP A 112 0.62 8.28 -9.20
N GLY A 113 1.63 8.12 -10.06
CA GLY A 113 1.84 8.91 -11.27
C GLY A 113 2.95 9.96 -11.13
N LEU A 114 3.39 10.26 -9.91
CA LEU A 114 4.47 11.21 -9.60
C LEU A 114 5.60 10.57 -8.78
N LEU A 115 5.25 9.81 -7.75
CA LEU A 115 6.16 9.21 -6.77
C LEU A 115 5.96 7.70 -6.66
N ASP A 116 7.06 7.01 -6.37
CA ASP A 116 7.04 5.58 -6.01
C ASP A 116 6.83 5.41 -4.50
N SER A 117 6.13 4.34 -4.12
CA SER A 117 6.04 3.86 -2.74
C SER A 117 7.36 3.29 -2.24
N ASN A 118 7.41 2.93 -0.96
CA ASN A 118 8.37 1.96 -0.45
C ASN A 118 8.25 0.63 -1.20
N GLU A 119 9.34 -0.16 -1.21
CA GLU A 119 9.28 -1.57 -1.62
C GLU A 119 8.56 -2.40 -0.56
N ALA A 120 7.67 -3.30 -1.00
CA ALA A 120 6.95 -4.23 -0.15
C ALA A 120 7.14 -5.66 -0.62
N MET A 121 7.30 -6.58 0.31
CA MET A 121 7.54 -7.99 0.05
C MET A 121 6.27 -8.81 0.26
N VAL A 122 5.92 -9.64 -0.72
CA VAL A 122 4.93 -10.69 -0.56
C VAL A 122 5.65 -12.01 -0.36
N THR A 123 5.37 -12.64 0.78
CA THR A 123 5.88 -13.97 1.11
C THR A 123 4.85 -15.02 0.69
N LEU A 124 5.29 -16.04 -0.03
CA LEU A 124 4.47 -17.11 -0.58
C LEU A 124 4.81 -18.41 0.17
N ASN A 125 3.94 -18.84 1.07
CA ASN A 125 4.11 -20.07 1.85
C ASN A 125 3.40 -21.22 1.16
N VAL A 126 4.15 -22.06 0.46
CA VAL A 126 3.62 -23.24 -0.24
C VAL A 126 3.71 -24.45 0.69
N ILE A 127 2.56 -24.92 1.16
CA ILE A 127 2.47 -26.06 2.08
C ILE A 127 2.35 -27.38 1.31
N PRO A 128 3.01 -28.46 1.78
CA PRO A 128 2.94 -29.75 1.13
C PRO A 128 1.56 -30.39 1.24
N LEU A 129 1.16 -31.14 0.23
CA LEU A 129 -0.02 -31.98 0.31
C LEU A 129 0.20 -33.13 1.32
N PRO A 130 -0.85 -33.55 2.05
CA PRO A 130 -0.77 -34.71 2.91
C PRO A 130 -0.32 -35.95 2.11
N ARG A 131 0.79 -36.57 2.52
CA ARG A 131 1.26 -37.81 1.89
C ARG A 131 0.55 -38.99 2.57
N ILE A 132 -0.26 -39.71 1.80
CA ILE A 132 -0.91 -40.94 2.24
C ILE A 132 0.05 -42.11 1.92
N TYR A 133 0.57 -42.76 2.95
CA TYR A 133 1.30 -44.01 2.79
C TYR A 133 0.31 -45.17 2.86
N LEU A 134 0.09 -45.84 1.73
CA LEU A 134 -0.66 -47.09 1.69
C LEU A 134 0.23 -48.19 2.16
N PRO A 135 -0.22 -49.07 3.10
CA PRO A 135 0.54 -50.22 3.52
C PRO A 135 0.75 -51.19 2.34
N ILE A 136 1.99 -51.63 2.15
CA ILE A 136 2.30 -52.68 1.18
C ILE A 136 1.88 -54.00 1.78
N ILE A 137 0.92 -54.68 1.13
CA ILE A 137 0.49 -56.04 1.57
C ILE A 137 1.22 -57.03 0.69
N PHE A 138 2.06 -57.83 1.32
CA PHE A 138 2.70 -58.99 0.68
C PHE A 138 1.79 -60.21 0.86
N ARG A 139 1.56 -60.93 -0.22
CA ARG A 139 0.84 -62.19 -0.23
C ARG A 139 1.78 -63.34 -0.46
#